data_cb9463d11fe96bb2d6f16edab52f0ba0
#
_entry.id   cb9463d11fe96bb2d6f16edab52f0ba0
#
_cell.length_a   1.000
_cell.length_b   1.000
_cell.length_c   1.000
_cell.angle_alpha   90.00
_cell.angle_beta   90.00
_cell.angle_gamma   90.00
#
_symmetry.space_group_name_H-M   'P 1'
#
loop_
_entity.id
_entity.type
_entity.pdbx_description
1 polymer ?
#
loop_
_entity_poly.entity_id
_entity_poly.type
_entity_poly.pdbx_seq_one_letter_code
_entity_poly.pdbx_strand_id
1 'polypeptide(L)'
;LPGFHQFEWQPPLRNVSTSCTAGIINGLSGWTSSLDDSPAETITRRFRYDIAIVSALKDLEEDIMEGLRDNGIEDSTCTLGFSVLIKESCDGMGDVSEKHGGGPLVPEKAVRFSFTIMSISIKAEGERDKVIFTEPKPNSELSCKPLSLMFVDESDHETLTAILSPIIAERDAMKESRLIVPIGGLPRSFHIHFRGTGYDEKMVREMEGLEASGSTYICTLCDSSRAEASENMVLHSITRSHNENLERYEIWRTNPFSESVDELRDRVKGVSAKAFMETHPTLDALHCEIGIATEFYKIFQDEIGEVYQKVNPSREERRAWRAALDKQLRKSMKLKPVMRMNGNYARRLMSLEAVELVCEIVPTEERREALRELMRLYLQMKPVWRATCPAKECPDQLCRYSFNSQRFAELLSSSFKYRYNKKITNYLHKTLAHVPEIIEREGSIGAWASEGNESANKLFRRF
;
A
#
# COMPACT_ATOMS: atom_id res chain seq x y z
N LEU A 1 -9.88 -21.76 -13.61
CA LEU A 1 -9.61 -20.34 -13.85
C LEU A 1 -8.68 -20.23 -15.04
N PRO A 2 -9.06 -19.65 -16.18
CA PRO A 2 -8.27 -19.73 -17.44
C PRO A 2 -6.89 -19.08 -17.38
N GLY A 3 -6.60 -18.24 -16.43
CA GLY A 3 -5.32 -17.50 -16.34
C GLY A 3 -4.22 -18.20 -15.52
N PHE A 4 -4.56 -19.22 -14.75
CA PHE A 4 -3.56 -19.91 -13.89
C PHE A 4 -2.85 -21.07 -14.57
N HIS A 5 -3.44 -21.65 -15.63
CA HIS A 5 -2.84 -22.78 -16.36
C HIS A 5 -1.71 -22.39 -17.32
N GLN A 6 -1.55 -21.09 -17.66
CA GLN A 6 -0.48 -20.63 -18.55
C GLN A 6 0.79 -20.22 -17.80
N PHE A 7 0.75 -20.06 -16.48
CA PHE A 7 1.96 -19.95 -15.67
C PHE A 7 2.47 -21.36 -15.34
N GLU A 8 2.98 -22.08 -16.33
CA GLU A 8 3.94 -23.13 -16.03
C GLU A 8 5.12 -22.47 -15.31
N TRP A 9 5.24 -22.80 -14.03
CA TRP A 9 6.40 -22.48 -13.23
C TRP A 9 7.62 -23.17 -13.82
N GLN A 10 8.17 -22.60 -14.89
CA GLN A 10 9.34 -23.17 -15.54
C GLN A 10 10.62 -22.55 -14.98
N PRO A 11 11.62 -23.37 -14.66
CA PRO A 11 12.96 -22.89 -14.31
C PRO A 11 13.57 -22.09 -15.48
N PRO A 12 14.52 -21.17 -15.19
CA PRO A 12 15.34 -21.21 -14.00
C PRO A 12 14.83 -20.27 -12.90
N LEU A 13 14.16 -20.83 -11.93
CA LEU A 13 13.98 -20.15 -10.67
C LEU A 13 15.33 -20.04 -9.99
N ARG A 14 15.75 -18.83 -9.64
CA ARG A 14 16.90 -18.70 -8.76
C ARG A 14 16.43 -18.95 -7.33
N ASN A 15 17.04 -19.90 -6.68
CA ASN A 15 16.94 -20.01 -5.25
C ASN A 15 17.78 -18.88 -4.65
N VAL A 16 17.14 -18.01 -3.92
CA VAL A 16 17.78 -17.03 -3.08
C VAL A 16 17.49 -17.50 -1.67
N SER A 17 18.36 -18.28 -1.13
CA SER A 17 18.29 -18.70 0.25
C SER A 17 19.65 -18.54 0.86
N THR A 18 19.68 -17.91 1.98
CA THR A 18 20.88 -17.79 2.77
C THR A 18 20.89 -18.79 3.93
N SER A 19 19.76 -19.32 4.31
CA SER A 19 19.69 -20.29 5.39
C SER A 19 18.32 -20.93 5.43
N CYS A 20 18.25 -22.13 4.93
CA CYS A 20 16.99 -22.85 4.97
C CYS A 20 17.24 -24.31 5.18
N THR A 21 16.49 -24.92 6.04
CA THR A 21 16.49 -26.37 6.20
C THR A 21 15.77 -27.02 5.04
N ALA A 22 16.49 -27.76 4.23
CA ALA A 22 15.96 -28.47 3.04
C ALA A 22 14.80 -29.43 3.35
N GLY A 23 14.61 -29.79 4.60
CA GLY A 23 13.55 -30.72 5.02
C GLY A 23 12.15 -30.13 5.07
N ILE A 24 12.01 -28.82 5.00
CA ILE A 24 10.75 -28.15 5.27
C ILE A 24 9.78 -28.21 4.09
N ILE A 25 10.29 -28.37 2.88
CA ILE A 25 9.46 -28.31 1.67
C ILE A 25 9.63 -29.59 0.84
N ASN A 26 9.49 -30.73 1.48
CA ASN A 26 9.35 -31.99 0.81
C ASN A 26 8.06 -32.02 -0.01
N GLY A 27 8.14 -31.71 -1.26
CA GLY A 27 7.00 -31.67 -2.18
C GLY A 27 7.04 -30.50 -3.14
N LEU A 28 7.83 -29.45 -2.86
CA LEU A 28 8.09 -28.39 -3.81
C LEU A 28 9.33 -28.73 -4.63
N SER A 29 9.14 -29.47 -5.72
CA SER A 29 10.23 -29.81 -6.62
C SER A 29 10.97 -28.56 -7.09
N GLY A 30 12.29 -28.60 -7.07
CA GLY A 30 13.13 -27.47 -7.51
C GLY A 30 13.51 -26.46 -6.44
N TRP A 31 13.11 -26.65 -5.20
CA TRP A 31 13.65 -25.88 -4.09
C TRP A 31 14.95 -26.51 -3.58
N THR A 32 15.98 -25.69 -3.52
CA THR A 32 17.22 -26.07 -2.84
C THR A 32 17.42 -25.18 -1.66
N SER A 33 17.77 -25.73 -0.54
CA SER A 33 18.19 -25.00 0.64
C SER A 33 19.68 -25.30 0.87
N SER A 34 20.45 -24.28 1.13
CA SER A 34 21.74 -24.44 1.75
C SER A 34 21.55 -24.43 3.25
N LEU A 35 22.01 -25.46 3.93
CA LEU A 35 22.22 -25.43 5.37
C LEU A 35 23.44 -24.57 5.59
N ASP A 36 23.21 -23.31 5.89
CA ASP A 36 24.25 -22.44 6.42
C ASP A 36 23.99 -22.25 7.91
N ASP A 37 25.03 -22.11 8.71
CA ASP A 37 24.95 -21.92 10.17
C ASP A 37 24.30 -20.57 10.58
N SER A 38 23.62 -19.94 9.68
CA SER A 38 22.89 -18.69 9.90
C SER A 38 21.56 -18.96 10.62
N PRO A 39 21.25 -18.22 11.68
CA PRO A 39 20.03 -18.44 12.47
C PRO A 39 18.72 -18.04 11.77
N ALA A 40 18.77 -17.46 10.58
CA ALA A 40 17.58 -17.05 9.84
C ALA A 40 17.23 -18.10 8.78
N GLU A 41 16.26 -18.93 9.08
CA GLU A 41 15.68 -19.89 8.14
C GLU A 41 14.78 -19.16 7.14
N THR A 42 15.36 -18.72 6.03
CA THR A 42 14.63 -18.00 4.99
C THR A 42 14.60 -18.81 3.71
N ILE A 43 13.41 -19.08 3.20
CA ILE A 43 13.20 -19.73 1.90
C ILE A 43 12.61 -18.71 0.95
N THR A 44 13.28 -18.49 -0.18
CA THR A 44 12.78 -17.61 -1.23
C THR A 44 12.68 -18.35 -2.54
N ARG A 45 11.55 -18.19 -3.22
CA ARG A 45 11.35 -18.62 -4.59
C ARG A 45 10.95 -17.43 -5.44
N ARG A 46 11.65 -17.21 -6.57
CA ARG A 46 11.39 -16.06 -7.43
C ARG A 46 11.66 -16.36 -8.90
N PHE A 47 11.03 -15.57 -9.75
CA PHE A 47 11.42 -15.43 -11.15
C PHE A 47 12.53 -14.38 -11.30
N ARG A 48 13.27 -14.47 -12.37
CA ARG A 48 14.05 -13.32 -12.84
C ARG A 48 13.08 -12.24 -13.31
N TYR A 49 13.33 -10.99 -12.93
CA TYR A 49 12.38 -9.92 -13.16
C TYR A 49 12.21 -9.61 -14.66
N ASP A 50 13.30 -9.59 -15.41
CA ASP A 50 13.29 -9.41 -16.87
C ASP A 50 12.46 -10.48 -17.59
N ILE A 51 12.60 -11.74 -17.19
CA ILE A 51 11.85 -12.88 -17.77
C ILE A 51 10.35 -12.75 -17.41
N ALA A 52 10.04 -12.38 -16.18
CA ALA A 52 8.65 -12.20 -15.75
C ALA A 52 7.95 -11.08 -16.54
N ILE A 53 8.63 -9.95 -16.78
CA ILE A 53 8.10 -8.85 -17.59
C ILE A 53 7.94 -9.27 -19.05
N VAL A 54 8.93 -9.94 -19.63
CA VAL A 54 8.84 -10.45 -21.01
C VAL A 54 7.63 -11.39 -21.17
N SER A 55 7.41 -12.29 -20.22
CA SER A 55 6.23 -13.15 -20.23
C SER A 55 4.94 -12.37 -20.15
N ALA A 56 4.86 -11.39 -19.24
CA ALA A 56 3.67 -10.56 -19.09
C ALA A 56 3.38 -9.70 -20.33
N LEU A 57 4.42 -9.19 -21.01
CA LEU A 57 4.25 -8.45 -22.28
C LEU A 57 3.77 -9.36 -23.41
N LYS A 58 4.20 -10.62 -23.44
CA LYS A 58 3.69 -11.61 -24.40
C LYS A 58 2.22 -11.98 -24.13
N ASP A 59 1.82 -12.06 -22.86
CA ASP A 59 0.42 -12.26 -22.50
C ASP A 59 -0.49 -11.14 -23.04
N LEU A 60 0.06 -9.93 -23.20
CA LEU A 60 -0.62 -8.74 -23.71
C LEU A 60 -0.42 -8.49 -25.22
N GLU A 61 0.14 -9.45 -25.97
CA GLU A 61 0.47 -9.27 -27.40
C GLU A 61 -0.72 -8.82 -28.21
N GLU A 62 -1.89 -9.46 -28.02
CA GLU A 62 -3.12 -9.14 -28.74
C GLU A 62 -3.60 -7.72 -28.41
N ASP A 63 -3.62 -7.35 -27.15
CA ASP A 63 -4.02 -6.01 -26.70
C ASP A 63 -3.07 -4.92 -27.24
N ILE A 64 -1.76 -5.19 -27.24
CA ILE A 64 -0.74 -4.28 -27.81
C ILE A 64 -0.96 -4.09 -29.32
N MET A 65 -1.22 -5.17 -30.03
CA MET A 65 -1.46 -5.12 -31.48
C MET A 65 -2.78 -4.42 -31.82
N GLU A 66 -3.82 -4.59 -31.02
CA GLU A 66 -5.09 -3.86 -31.14
C GLU A 66 -4.87 -2.37 -30.90
N GLY A 67 -4.18 -2.00 -29.80
CA GLY A 67 -3.87 -0.62 -29.47
C GLY A 67 -3.02 0.09 -30.53
N LEU A 68 -2.11 -0.61 -31.20
CA LEU A 68 -1.37 -0.07 -32.34
C LEU A 68 -2.29 0.26 -33.51
N ARG A 69 -3.21 -0.66 -33.88
CA ARG A 69 -4.17 -0.47 -34.97
C ARG A 69 -5.14 0.69 -34.67
N ASP A 70 -5.65 0.78 -33.45
CA ASP A 70 -6.57 1.82 -33.02
C ASP A 70 -5.94 3.23 -33.07
N ASN A 71 -4.62 3.31 -32.86
CA ASN A 71 -3.88 4.54 -32.98
C ASN A 71 -3.34 4.81 -34.41
N GLY A 72 -3.67 3.98 -35.40
CA GLY A 72 -3.23 4.15 -36.78
C GLY A 72 -1.73 3.98 -36.98
N ILE A 73 -1.07 3.20 -36.13
CA ILE A 73 0.37 2.98 -36.17
C ILE A 73 0.64 1.75 -37.03
N GLU A 74 1.31 1.96 -38.18
CA GLU A 74 1.65 0.87 -39.08
C GLU A 74 2.66 -0.10 -38.45
N ASP A 75 2.46 -1.39 -38.70
CA ASP A 75 3.23 -2.50 -38.11
C ASP A 75 4.72 -2.51 -38.57
N SER A 76 5.03 -1.81 -39.66
CA SER A 76 6.37 -1.80 -40.31
C SER A 76 7.40 -0.93 -39.58
N THR A 77 7.02 -0.10 -38.63
CA THR A 77 7.97 0.79 -37.95
C THR A 77 8.67 0.10 -36.76
N CYS A 78 9.67 -0.73 -37.07
CA CYS A 78 10.55 -1.38 -36.08
C CYS A 78 11.33 -0.40 -35.16
N THR A 79 11.29 0.89 -35.42
CA THR A 79 12.06 1.93 -34.71
C THR A 79 11.32 2.51 -33.48
N LEU A 80 10.06 2.17 -33.28
CA LEU A 80 9.29 2.72 -32.17
C LEU A 80 9.77 2.20 -30.82
N GLY A 81 10.11 3.12 -29.92
CA GLY A 81 10.38 2.80 -28.52
C GLY A 81 9.08 2.76 -27.73
N PHE A 82 8.82 1.62 -27.07
CA PHE A 82 7.70 1.46 -26.15
C PHE A 82 8.14 1.85 -24.75
N SER A 83 7.25 2.50 -24.02
CA SER A 83 7.39 2.82 -22.60
C SER A 83 6.36 2.02 -21.81
N VAL A 84 6.80 1.24 -20.82
CA VAL A 84 5.96 0.40 -19.99
C VAL A 84 5.97 0.93 -18.57
N LEU A 85 4.80 1.21 -18.02
CA LEU A 85 4.64 1.64 -16.66
C LEU A 85 4.21 0.45 -15.79
N ILE A 86 5.02 0.12 -14.79
CA ILE A 86 4.80 -1.01 -13.88
C ILE A 86 4.48 -0.51 -12.48
N LYS A 87 3.39 -1.01 -11.90
CA LYS A 87 3.11 -0.94 -10.46
C LYS A 87 3.74 -2.12 -9.77
N GLU A 88 4.59 -1.87 -8.78
CA GLU A 88 5.14 -2.88 -7.89
C GLU A 88 4.33 -2.96 -6.61
N SER A 89 4.21 -4.16 -6.06
CA SER A 89 3.50 -4.43 -4.81
C SER A 89 4.27 -5.45 -3.97
N CYS A 90 4.40 -5.19 -2.69
CA CYS A 90 5.00 -6.11 -1.72
C CYS A 90 4.16 -6.08 -0.44
N ASP A 91 3.84 -7.24 0.08
CA ASP A 91 2.97 -7.34 1.25
C ASP A 91 3.20 -8.63 2.02
N GLY A 92 3.09 -8.55 3.34
CA GLY A 92 3.11 -9.69 4.23
C GLY A 92 1.85 -10.53 4.12
N MET A 93 2.00 -11.81 3.87
CA MET A 93 0.89 -12.76 3.77
C MET A 93 0.33 -13.17 5.15
N GLY A 94 0.98 -12.76 6.25
CA GLY A 94 0.67 -13.19 7.60
C GLY A 94 1.04 -14.66 7.84
N ASP A 95 0.50 -15.24 8.90
CA ASP A 95 0.78 -16.62 9.27
C ASP A 95 0.23 -17.61 8.23
N VAL A 96 1.12 -18.37 7.62
CA VAL A 96 0.80 -19.41 6.63
C VAL A 96 0.84 -20.82 7.26
N SER A 97 1.39 -20.98 8.45
CA SER A 97 1.58 -22.28 9.09
C SER A 97 0.31 -22.86 9.69
N GLU A 98 -0.58 -22.02 10.21
CA GLU A 98 -1.82 -22.47 10.87
C GLU A 98 -2.81 -23.22 9.97
N LYS A 99 -2.67 -23.12 8.66
CA LYS A 99 -3.66 -23.64 7.71
C LYS A 99 -3.30 -24.98 7.08
N HIS A 100 -2.08 -25.43 7.22
CA HIS A 100 -1.59 -26.63 6.53
C HIS A 100 -1.28 -27.80 7.45
N GLY A 101 -1.88 -27.84 8.63
CA GLY A 101 -1.96 -29.03 9.49
C GLY A 101 -0.64 -29.81 9.62
N GLY A 102 0.19 -29.44 10.59
CA GLY A 102 1.15 -30.37 11.14
C GLY A 102 2.46 -30.59 10.38
N GLY A 103 2.89 -29.65 9.56
CA GLY A 103 4.25 -29.65 9.03
C GLY A 103 5.24 -29.08 10.06
N PRO A 104 6.46 -29.61 10.17
CA PRO A 104 7.47 -29.07 11.06
C PRO A 104 7.99 -27.74 10.52
N LEU A 105 8.07 -26.73 11.41
CA LEU A 105 8.89 -25.52 11.28
C LEU A 105 8.90 -24.80 9.90
N VAL A 106 7.74 -24.60 9.29
CA VAL A 106 7.64 -23.59 8.23
C VAL A 106 7.64 -22.23 8.91
N PRO A 107 8.42 -21.22 8.43
CA PRO A 107 8.32 -19.87 8.91
C PRO A 107 6.86 -19.41 8.94
N GLU A 108 6.41 -18.88 10.07
CA GLU A 108 5.01 -18.51 10.29
C GLU A 108 4.57 -17.36 9.38
N LYS A 109 5.53 -16.61 8.83
CA LYS A 109 5.28 -15.42 8.02
C LYS A 109 5.86 -15.57 6.62
N ALA A 110 5.15 -15.02 5.67
CA ALA A 110 5.61 -14.94 4.29
C ALA A 110 5.36 -13.54 3.72
N VAL A 111 6.22 -13.13 2.80
CA VAL A 111 6.11 -11.88 2.05
C VAL A 111 6.02 -12.23 0.57
N ARG A 112 5.12 -11.57 -0.15
CA ARG A 112 4.98 -11.72 -1.60
C ARG A 112 5.31 -10.42 -2.30
N PHE A 113 6.21 -10.49 -3.30
CA PHE A 113 6.47 -9.42 -4.23
C PHE A 113 5.80 -9.71 -5.58
N SER A 114 5.17 -8.71 -6.16
CA SER A 114 4.41 -8.84 -7.41
C SER A 114 4.44 -7.53 -8.19
N PHE A 115 4.02 -7.60 -9.46
CA PHE A 115 3.91 -6.41 -10.30
C PHE A 115 2.66 -6.46 -11.19
N THR A 116 2.25 -5.29 -11.68
CA THR A 116 1.16 -5.12 -12.64
C THR A 116 1.64 -4.17 -13.75
N ILE A 117 1.46 -4.54 -15.02
CA ILE A 117 1.65 -3.62 -16.14
C ILE A 117 0.44 -2.68 -16.17
N MET A 118 0.68 -1.39 -15.88
CA MET A 118 -0.38 -0.39 -15.77
C MET A 118 -0.73 0.22 -17.11
N SER A 119 0.29 0.53 -17.92
CA SER A 119 0.09 1.08 -19.26
C SER A 119 1.31 0.83 -20.14
N ILE A 120 1.05 0.82 -21.43
CA ILE A 120 2.10 0.81 -22.47
C ILE A 120 1.83 1.99 -23.39
N SER A 121 2.85 2.80 -23.64
CA SER A 121 2.78 3.94 -24.54
C SER A 121 3.90 3.91 -25.57
N ILE A 122 3.73 4.65 -26.64
CA ILE A 122 4.73 4.84 -27.69
C ILE A 122 5.16 6.29 -27.67
N LYS A 123 6.46 6.49 -27.67
CA LYS A 123 7.06 7.81 -27.83
C LYS A 123 7.07 8.18 -29.31
N ALA A 124 6.18 9.06 -29.71
CA ALA A 124 6.21 9.64 -31.04
C ALA A 124 7.15 10.85 -31.07
N GLU A 125 8.04 10.94 -32.08
CA GLU A 125 8.93 12.09 -32.21
C GLU A 125 8.13 13.38 -32.37
N GLY A 126 8.28 14.31 -31.42
CA GLY A 126 7.63 15.64 -31.46
C GLY A 126 6.15 15.66 -31.03
N GLU A 127 5.54 14.54 -30.71
CA GLU A 127 4.16 14.45 -30.26
C GLU A 127 4.05 13.97 -28.76
N ARG A 128 2.86 14.09 -28.19
CA ARG A 128 2.59 13.48 -26.89
C ARG A 128 2.62 11.96 -26.99
N ASP A 129 3.13 11.30 -25.96
CA ASP A 129 3.11 9.84 -25.88
C ASP A 129 1.70 9.30 -26.14
N LYS A 130 1.58 8.38 -27.10
CA LYS A 130 0.31 7.70 -27.41
C LYS A 130 0.19 6.44 -26.55
N VAL A 131 -0.84 6.38 -25.72
CA VAL A 131 -1.13 5.19 -24.91
C VAL A 131 -1.80 4.15 -25.79
N ILE A 132 -1.20 2.96 -25.88
CA ILE A 132 -1.71 1.83 -26.68
C ILE A 132 -2.34 0.74 -25.82
N PHE A 133 -2.01 0.69 -24.54
CA PHE A 133 -2.62 -0.22 -23.57
C PHE A 133 -2.75 0.48 -22.22
N THR A 134 -3.88 0.26 -21.57
CA THR A 134 -4.10 0.62 -20.16
C THR A 134 -4.77 -0.54 -19.46
N GLU A 135 -4.23 -0.98 -18.33
CA GLU A 135 -4.83 -2.06 -17.55
C GLU A 135 -6.23 -1.66 -17.05
N PRO A 136 -7.29 -2.34 -17.52
CA PRO A 136 -8.65 -1.95 -17.20
C PRO A 136 -9.04 -2.26 -15.74
N LYS A 137 -8.32 -3.18 -15.11
CA LYS A 137 -8.60 -3.62 -13.73
C LYS A 137 -7.32 -3.68 -12.89
N PRO A 138 -6.66 -2.52 -12.63
CA PRO A 138 -5.33 -2.47 -12.01
C PRO A 138 -5.28 -3.03 -10.58
N ASN A 139 -6.43 -3.26 -9.97
CA ASN A 139 -6.57 -3.83 -8.62
C ASN A 139 -7.18 -5.24 -8.65
N SER A 140 -7.18 -5.90 -9.82
CA SER A 140 -7.55 -7.31 -9.94
C SER A 140 -6.39 -8.21 -9.52
N GLU A 141 -6.71 -9.31 -8.85
CA GLU A 141 -5.76 -10.39 -8.58
C GLU A 141 -5.17 -11.01 -9.85
N LEU A 142 -5.92 -10.97 -10.97
CA LEU A 142 -5.47 -11.52 -12.26
C LEU A 142 -4.42 -10.64 -12.93
N SER A 143 -4.48 -9.32 -12.72
CA SER A 143 -3.49 -8.37 -13.25
C SER A 143 -2.20 -8.36 -12.42
N CYS A 144 -2.26 -8.87 -11.19
CA CYS A 144 -1.16 -8.87 -10.23
C CYS A 144 -0.27 -10.10 -10.44
N LYS A 145 0.78 -9.96 -11.26
CA LYS A 145 1.71 -11.04 -11.61
C LYS A 145 2.69 -11.31 -10.45
N PRO A 146 2.83 -12.56 -9.98
CA PRO A 146 3.78 -12.88 -8.92
C PRO A 146 5.21 -12.80 -9.43
N LEU A 147 6.11 -12.20 -8.64
CA LEU A 147 7.54 -12.19 -8.91
C LEU A 147 8.31 -13.05 -7.92
N SER A 148 8.00 -12.94 -6.63
CA SER A 148 8.62 -13.77 -5.60
C SER A 148 7.68 -14.09 -4.44
N LEU A 149 7.96 -15.22 -3.78
CA LEU A 149 7.41 -15.62 -2.50
C LEU A 149 8.57 -15.88 -1.55
N MET A 150 8.58 -15.19 -0.42
CA MET A 150 9.65 -15.18 0.56
C MET A 150 9.09 -15.56 1.92
N PHE A 151 9.65 -16.58 2.56
CA PHE A 151 9.28 -16.99 3.90
C PHE A 151 10.12 -16.21 4.92
N VAL A 152 9.70 -15.00 5.23
CA VAL A 152 10.38 -14.05 6.09
C VAL A 152 9.38 -13.20 6.84
N ASP A 153 9.74 -12.72 8.02
CA ASP A 153 9.00 -11.66 8.69
C ASP A 153 9.26 -10.32 7.99
N GLU A 154 8.20 -9.67 7.53
CA GLU A 154 8.27 -8.34 6.91
C GLU A 154 8.84 -7.24 7.84
N SER A 155 8.97 -7.51 9.15
CA SER A 155 9.57 -6.60 10.14
C SER A 155 11.05 -6.88 10.38
N ASP A 156 11.62 -7.89 9.74
CA ASP A 156 13.05 -8.19 9.78
C ASP A 156 13.75 -7.45 8.63
N HIS A 157 14.13 -6.22 8.92
CA HIS A 157 14.72 -5.30 7.95
C HIS A 157 15.96 -5.86 7.26
N GLU A 158 16.86 -6.48 8.01
CA GLU A 158 18.13 -7.01 7.47
C GLU A 158 17.87 -8.19 6.52
N THR A 159 17.09 -9.14 6.97
CA THR A 159 16.73 -10.30 6.15
C THR A 159 15.93 -9.89 4.92
N LEU A 160 14.95 -9.00 5.06
CA LEU A 160 14.15 -8.50 3.94
C LEU A 160 15.01 -7.76 2.90
N THR A 161 15.94 -6.92 3.35
CA THR A 161 16.91 -6.23 2.50
C THR A 161 17.79 -7.22 1.73
N ALA A 162 18.32 -8.22 2.39
CA ALA A 162 19.18 -9.24 1.77
C ALA A 162 18.42 -10.03 0.68
N ILE A 163 17.17 -10.42 0.95
CA ILE A 163 16.36 -11.22 0.05
C ILE A 163 15.87 -10.39 -1.15
N LEU A 164 15.51 -9.12 -0.96
CA LEU A 164 15.07 -8.25 -2.04
C LEU A 164 16.22 -7.70 -2.90
N SER A 165 17.45 -7.72 -2.40
CA SER A 165 18.64 -7.20 -3.09
C SER A 165 18.79 -7.71 -4.54
N PRO A 166 18.60 -8.99 -4.87
CA PRO A 166 18.68 -9.45 -6.26
C PRO A 166 17.55 -8.90 -7.17
N ILE A 167 16.35 -8.70 -6.61
CA ILE A 167 15.21 -8.11 -7.33
C ILE A 167 15.51 -6.63 -7.62
N ILE A 168 16.05 -5.92 -6.63
CA ILE A 168 16.43 -4.51 -6.75
C ILE A 168 17.52 -4.34 -7.80
N ALA A 169 18.55 -5.19 -7.79
CA ALA A 169 19.63 -5.15 -8.78
C ALA A 169 19.11 -5.41 -10.22
N GLU A 170 18.20 -6.36 -10.42
CA GLU A 170 17.57 -6.64 -11.71
C GLU A 170 16.68 -5.46 -12.16
N ARG A 171 15.91 -4.86 -11.24
CA ARG A 171 15.11 -3.66 -11.46
C ARG A 171 15.95 -2.48 -11.92
N ASP A 172 17.05 -2.20 -11.23
CA ASP A 172 17.93 -1.09 -11.54
C ASP A 172 18.64 -1.29 -12.88
N ALA A 173 19.07 -2.51 -13.18
CA ALA A 173 19.63 -2.84 -14.50
C ALA A 173 18.61 -2.62 -15.64
N MET A 174 17.32 -2.86 -15.41
CA MET A 174 16.28 -2.64 -16.41
C MET A 174 15.89 -1.16 -16.56
N LYS A 175 16.12 -0.31 -15.58
CA LYS A 175 15.96 1.15 -15.74
C LYS A 175 16.95 1.74 -16.75
N GLU A 176 18.17 1.19 -16.80
CA GLU A 176 19.25 1.65 -17.66
C GLU A 176 19.26 0.98 -19.05
N SER A 177 18.52 -0.11 -19.23
CA SER A 177 18.50 -0.93 -20.45
C SER A 177 17.11 -1.00 -21.06
N ARG A 178 17.05 -1.55 -22.26
CA ARG A 178 15.78 -1.82 -22.95
C ARG A 178 15.58 -3.33 -23.09
N LEU A 179 14.36 -3.80 -22.87
CA LEU A 179 13.98 -5.18 -23.17
C LEU A 179 13.57 -5.30 -24.63
N ILE A 180 14.10 -6.30 -25.33
CA ILE A 180 13.67 -6.63 -26.67
C ILE A 180 12.72 -7.82 -26.61
N VAL A 181 11.48 -7.59 -27.00
CA VAL A 181 10.42 -8.63 -26.96
C VAL A 181 9.78 -8.77 -28.33
N PRO A 182 9.65 -9.99 -28.87
CA PRO A 182 8.94 -10.21 -30.12
C PRO A 182 7.43 -10.05 -29.89
N ILE A 183 6.83 -9.04 -30.52
CA ILE A 183 5.40 -8.73 -30.50
C ILE A 183 4.92 -8.53 -31.93
N GLY A 184 3.88 -9.27 -32.35
CA GLY A 184 3.41 -9.28 -33.73
C GLY A 184 4.46 -9.82 -34.71
N GLY A 185 5.31 -10.74 -34.25
CA GLY A 185 6.40 -11.30 -35.07
C GLY A 185 7.61 -10.38 -35.27
N LEU A 186 7.61 -9.16 -34.72
CA LEU A 186 8.70 -8.19 -34.82
C LEU A 186 9.38 -7.94 -33.48
N PRO A 187 10.72 -7.81 -33.44
CA PRO A 187 11.44 -7.43 -32.23
C PRO A 187 11.13 -5.98 -31.88
N ARG A 188 10.52 -5.74 -30.72
CA ARG A 188 10.15 -4.41 -30.24
C ARG A 188 10.92 -4.07 -28.98
N SER A 189 11.30 -2.79 -28.86
CA SER A 189 12.15 -2.26 -27.78
C SER A 189 11.29 -1.61 -26.69
N PHE A 190 11.35 -2.13 -25.46
CA PHE A 190 10.59 -1.65 -24.31
C PHE A 190 11.49 -1.02 -23.27
N HIS A 191 11.17 0.19 -22.86
CA HIS A 191 11.77 0.88 -21.71
C HIS A 191 10.84 0.74 -20.50
N ILE A 192 11.36 0.27 -19.36
CA ILE A 192 10.56 -0.07 -18.21
C ILE A 192 10.64 1.02 -17.14
N HIS A 193 9.49 1.49 -16.70
CA HIS A 193 9.36 2.46 -15.62
C HIS A 193 8.67 1.79 -14.43
N PHE A 194 9.39 1.70 -13.32
CA PHE A 194 8.88 1.10 -12.10
C PHE A 194 8.29 2.14 -11.17
N ARG A 195 7.14 1.84 -10.58
CA ARG A 195 6.53 2.61 -9.51
C ARG A 195 6.21 1.72 -8.33
N GLY A 196 6.93 1.92 -7.24
CA GLY A 196 6.72 1.24 -5.97
C GLY A 196 5.58 1.88 -5.19
N THR A 197 4.33 1.59 -5.57
CA THR A 197 3.14 2.23 -5.00
C THR A 197 2.17 1.26 -4.34
N GLY A 198 2.21 -0.02 -4.69
CA GLY A 198 1.32 -1.05 -4.15
C GLY A 198 1.79 -1.62 -2.81
N TYR A 199 2.34 -0.79 -1.94
CA TYR A 199 2.85 -1.15 -0.63
C TYR A 199 1.95 -0.61 0.47
N ASP A 200 1.76 -1.39 1.53
CA ASP A 200 1.14 -0.86 2.74
C ASP A 200 2.10 0.08 3.50
N GLU A 201 1.57 0.81 4.47
CA GLU A 201 2.35 1.77 5.27
C GLU A 201 3.54 1.13 6.00
N LYS A 202 3.39 -0.11 6.45
CA LYS A 202 4.44 -0.83 7.16
C LYS A 202 5.58 -1.17 6.21
N MET A 203 5.25 -1.70 5.04
CA MET A 203 6.24 -2.05 4.02
C MET A 203 6.98 -0.81 3.49
N VAL A 204 6.28 0.32 3.24
CA VAL A 204 6.94 1.58 2.87
C VAL A 204 7.95 2.01 3.94
N ARG A 205 7.61 1.89 5.22
CA ARG A 205 8.51 2.25 6.31
C ARG A 205 9.75 1.36 6.34
N GLU A 206 9.59 0.06 6.17
CA GLU A 206 10.73 -0.86 6.09
C GLU A 206 11.63 -0.54 4.88
N MET A 207 11.05 -0.33 3.70
CA MET A 207 11.82 -0.01 2.48
C MET A 207 12.58 1.31 2.57
N GLU A 208 12.00 2.32 3.22
CA GLU A 208 12.56 3.66 3.37
C GLU A 208 13.32 3.87 4.68
N GLY A 209 13.49 2.84 5.49
CA GLY A 209 14.26 2.86 6.73
C GLY A 209 13.67 3.73 7.84
N LEU A 210 12.34 3.86 7.88
CA LEU A 210 11.62 4.73 8.82
C LEU A 210 11.17 3.97 10.07
N GLU A 211 11.16 4.64 11.21
CA GLU A 211 10.56 4.12 12.44
C GLU A 211 9.08 3.73 12.24
N ALA A 212 8.57 2.87 13.10
CA ALA A 212 7.17 2.42 13.07
C ALA A 212 6.18 3.60 13.16
N SER A 213 4.96 3.42 12.64
CA SER A 213 3.90 4.46 12.61
C SER A 213 3.45 4.95 14.00
N GLY A 214 3.86 4.27 15.07
CA GLY A 214 3.66 4.70 16.46
C GLY A 214 4.62 5.78 16.94
N SER A 215 5.71 6.06 16.21
CA SER A 215 6.75 7.02 16.55
C SER A 215 6.26 8.48 16.48
N THR A 216 7.19 9.40 16.76
CA THR A 216 6.96 10.85 16.66
C THR A 216 6.64 11.27 15.23
N TYR A 217 7.35 10.71 14.23
CA TYR A 217 7.19 11.02 12.81
C TYR A 217 6.25 10.03 12.14
N ILE A 218 4.97 10.39 12.06
CA ILE A 218 3.90 9.47 11.64
C ILE A 218 3.75 9.28 10.14
N CYS A 219 4.34 10.15 9.32
CA CYS A 219 4.11 10.20 7.89
C CYS A 219 5.31 9.67 7.09
N THR A 220 5.04 8.91 6.03
CA THR A 220 6.06 8.48 5.05
C THR A 220 6.21 9.47 3.90
N LEU A 221 5.38 10.52 3.84
CA LEU A 221 5.37 11.51 2.76
C LEU A 221 5.95 12.86 3.19
N CYS A 222 5.86 13.22 4.49
CA CYS A 222 6.38 14.49 4.99
C CYS A 222 7.09 14.31 6.33
N ASP A 223 7.77 15.35 6.76
CA ASP A 223 8.59 15.39 7.97
C ASP A 223 7.86 15.82 9.23
N SER A 224 6.53 15.95 9.15
CA SER A 224 5.74 16.43 10.28
C SER A 224 5.75 15.42 11.42
N SER A 225 6.02 15.94 12.61
CA SER A 225 5.76 15.23 13.85
C SER A 225 4.24 15.03 14.04
N ARG A 226 3.85 14.10 14.90
CA ARG A 226 2.44 13.89 15.23
C ARG A 226 1.77 15.14 15.82
N ALA A 227 2.52 15.94 16.59
CA ALA A 227 2.03 17.17 17.16
C ALA A 227 1.75 18.21 16.06
N GLU A 228 2.72 18.49 15.18
CA GLU A 228 2.57 19.41 14.05
C GLU A 228 1.43 18.99 13.12
N ALA A 229 1.36 17.70 12.78
CA ALA A 229 0.28 17.13 11.95
C ALA A 229 -1.11 17.26 12.62
N SER A 230 -1.18 17.33 13.94
CA SER A 230 -2.45 17.54 14.66
C SER A 230 -2.83 19.00 14.78
N GLU A 231 -1.86 19.90 14.81
CA GLU A 231 -2.09 21.36 14.86
C GLU A 231 -2.53 21.89 13.50
N ASN A 232 -1.92 21.40 12.42
CA ASN A 232 -2.18 21.81 11.04
C ASN A 232 -2.55 20.60 10.18
N MET A 233 -3.77 20.07 10.34
CA MET A 233 -4.17 18.79 9.74
C MET A 233 -4.18 18.76 8.20
N VAL A 234 -4.24 19.91 7.52
CA VAL A 234 -4.40 20.00 6.05
C VAL A 234 -3.28 20.75 5.32
N LEU A 235 -2.28 21.25 6.03
CA LEU A 235 -1.26 22.17 5.48
C LEU A 235 0.13 21.52 5.47
N HIS A 236 0.28 20.40 4.78
CA HIS A 236 1.56 19.74 4.66
C HIS A 236 1.81 19.31 3.20
N SER A 237 2.97 19.71 2.68
CA SER A 237 3.45 19.24 1.38
C SER A 237 4.21 17.91 1.52
N ILE A 238 4.32 17.18 0.41
CA ILE A 238 5.17 16.01 0.31
C ILE A 238 6.63 16.49 0.26
N THR A 239 7.41 16.17 1.27
CA THR A 239 8.80 16.63 1.43
C THR A 239 9.81 15.48 1.46
N ARG A 240 9.40 14.25 1.82
CA ARG A 240 10.32 13.11 1.89
C ARG A 240 10.69 12.57 0.52
N SER A 241 11.94 12.21 0.35
CA SER A 241 12.46 11.47 -0.77
C SER A 241 13.38 10.32 -0.32
N HIS A 242 13.55 9.33 -1.18
CA HIS A 242 14.46 8.20 -0.93
C HIS A 242 15.89 8.67 -0.68
N ASN A 243 16.40 9.61 -1.47
CA ASN A 243 17.75 10.14 -1.33
C ASN A 243 17.95 10.87 0.01
N GLU A 244 16.96 11.68 0.43
CA GLU A 244 17.00 12.30 1.76
C GLU A 244 17.02 11.27 2.89
N ASN A 245 16.27 10.18 2.78
CA ASN A 245 16.28 9.12 3.77
C ASN A 245 17.66 8.44 3.84
N LEU A 246 18.34 8.24 2.71
CA LEU A 246 19.72 7.73 2.68
C LEU A 246 20.70 8.70 3.35
N GLU A 247 20.63 10.00 3.09
CA GLU A 247 21.46 11.02 3.72
C GLU A 247 21.22 11.09 5.25
N ARG A 248 19.95 11.06 5.66
CA ARG A 248 19.57 11.05 7.08
C ARG A 248 20.04 9.80 7.80
N TYR A 249 20.03 8.64 7.12
CA TYR A 249 20.59 7.43 7.69
C TYR A 249 22.10 7.53 7.95
N GLU A 250 22.87 8.17 7.07
CA GLU A 250 24.30 8.41 7.32
C GLU A 250 24.53 9.32 8.54
N ILE A 251 23.69 10.33 8.73
CA ILE A 251 23.71 11.17 9.94
C ILE A 251 23.34 10.33 11.17
N TRP A 252 22.29 9.50 11.08
CA TRP A 252 21.89 8.60 12.17
C TRP A 252 23.03 7.67 12.59
N ARG A 253 23.65 7.01 11.63
CA ARG A 253 24.69 6.00 11.86
C ARG A 253 25.98 6.59 12.44
N THR A 254 26.35 7.77 11.99
CA THR A 254 27.64 8.39 12.38
C THR A 254 27.51 9.32 13.57
N ASN A 255 26.34 9.85 13.84
CA ASN A 255 26.09 10.88 14.85
C ASN A 255 27.19 11.97 14.88
N PRO A 256 27.42 12.67 13.77
CA PRO A 256 28.59 13.56 13.62
C PRO A 256 28.59 14.75 14.59
N PHE A 257 27.45 15.04 15.20
CA PHE A 257 27.27 16.15 16.13
C PHE A 257 27.30 15.71 17.60
N SER A 258 27.48 14.42 17.88
CA SER A 258 27.46 13.85 19.23
C SER A 258 26.19 14.20 20.01
N GLU A 259 25.06 14.23 19.31
CA GLU A 259 23.73 14.54 19.86
C GLU A 259 23.19 13.39 20.72
N SER A 260 22.28 13.70 21.61
CA SER A 260 21.47 12.68 22.28
C SER A 260 20.58 11.92 21.27
N VAL A 261 20.13 10.72 21.64
CA VAL A 261 19.28 9.90 20.76
C VAL A 261 18.00 10.63 20.34
N ASP A 262 17.41 11.43 21.23
CA ASP A 262 16.17 12.16 20.94
C ASP A 262 16.43 13.34 19.99
N GLU A 263 17.50 14.11 20.19
CA GLU A 263 17.91 15.19 19.29
C GLU A 263 18.27 14.65 17.90
N LEU A 264 19.02 13.53 17.87
CA LEU A 264 19.39 12.89 16.62
C LEU A 264 18.17 12.37 15.87
N ARG A 265 17.20 11.73 16.57
CA ARG A 265 15.92 11.27 15.99
C ARG A 265 15.12 12.45 15.41
N ASP A 266 15.11 13.59 16.10
CA ASP A 266 14.45 14.78 15.61
C ASP A 266 15.15 15.37 14.37
N ARG A 267 16.47 15.35 14.33
CA ARG A 267 17.26 15.78 13.18
C ARG A 267 17.02 14.90 11.94
N VAL A 268 17.00 13.59 12.09
CA VAL A 268 16.82 12.65 10.98
C VAL A 268 15.36 12.32 10.69
N LYS A 269 14.43 12.99 11.38
CA LYS A 269 12.98 12.86 11.16
C LYS A 269 12.46 11.40 11.18
N GLY A 270 12.98 10.61 12.12
CA GLY A 270 12.57 9.21 12.33
C GLY A 270 13.15 8.21 11.33
N VAL A 271 14.22 8.55 10.64
CA VAL A 271 15.03 7.55 9.91
C VAL A 271 15.90 6.79 10.91
N SER A 272 15.79 5.46 10.92
CA SER A 272 16.51 4.59 11.90
C SER A 272 17.23 3.42 11.26
N ALA A 273 16.94 3.11 9.99
CA ALA A 273 17.58 2.08 9.21
C ALA A 273 17.95 2.59 7.80
N LYS A 274 18.81 1.84 7.10
CA LYS A 274 19.18 2.20 5.73
C LYS A 274 18.03 1.91 4.78
N ALA A 275 17.57 2.92 4.04
CA ALA A 275 16.62 2.70 2.95
C ALA A 275 17.24 1.79 1.90
N PHE A 276 16.50 0.77 1.42
CA PHE A 276 17.02 -0.22 0.48
C PHE A 276 16.25 -0.29 -0.84
N MET A 277 15.06 0.27 -0.89
CA MET A 277 14.25 0.30 -2.11
C MET A 277 13.42 1.59 -2.18
N GLU A 278 13.57 2.32 -3.27
CA GLU A 278 12.82 3.54 -3.53
C GLU A 278 11.33 3.24 -3.68
N THR A 279 10.50 3.94 -2.90
CA THR A 279 9.05 3.93 -2.98
C THR A 279 8.55 5.25 -3.61
N HIS A 280 7.40 5.20 -4.28
CA HIS A 280 6.78 6.42 -4.81
C HIS A 280 5.80 7.01 -3.79
N PRO A 281 5.78 8.34 -3.66
CA PRO A 281 4.85 9.03 -2.79
C PRO A 281 3.41 8.72 -3.17
N THR A 282 2.74 7.91 -2.39
CA THR A 282 1.34 7.53 -2.60
C THR A 282 0.64 7.20 -1.28
N LEU A 283 -0.66 6.98 -1.39
CA LEU A 283 -1.51 6.50 -0.32
C LEU A 283 -2.13 5.17 -0.76
N ASP A 284 -1.92 4.10 0.00
CA ASP A 284 -2.66 2.87 -0.28
C ASP A 284 -4.13 3.03 0.10
N ALA A 285 -5.00 3.09 -0.91
CA ALA A 285 -6.42 3.36 -0.75
C ALA A 285 -7.15 2.33 0.11
N LEU A 286 -6.74 1.05 0.06
CA LEU A 286 -7.34 0.00 0.87
C LEU A 286 -7.03 0.17 2.37
N HIS A 287 -5.75 0.31 2.71
CA HIS A 287 -5.33 0.46 4.09
C HIS A 287 -5.73 1.82 4.68
N CYS A 288 -5.83 2.85 3.85
CA CYS A 288 -6.42 4.14 4.23
C CYS A 288 -7.89 3.97 4.65
N GLU A 289 -8.71 3.29 3.84
CA GLU A 289 -10.11 3.01 4.18
C GLU A 289 -10.24 2.22 5.48
N ILE A 290 -9.42 1.18 5.66
CA ILE A 290 -9.39 0.36 6.88
C ILE A 290 -8.96 1.21 8.10
N GLY A 291 -7.93 2.04 7.94
CA GLY A 291 -7.42 2.91 9.02
C GLY A 291 -8.44 3.95 9.46
N ILE A 292 -9.06 4.64 8.51
CA ILE A 292 -10.10 5.64 8.80
C ILE A 292 -11.33 4.96 9.42
N ALA A 293 -11.78 3.81 8.89
CA ALA A 293 -12.89 3.07 9.50
C ALA A 293 -12.60 2.62 10.92
N THR A 294 -11.35 2.27 11.21
CA THR A 294 -10.90 1.95 12.57
C THR A 294 -11.01 3.16 13.49
N GLU A 295 -10.68 4.37 13.00
CA GLU A 295 -10.84 5.60 13.78
C GLU A 295 -12.32 5.96 13.99
N PHE A 296 -13.17 5.85 12.96
CA PHE A 296 -14.62 6.04 13.11
C PHE A 296 -15.24 5.07 14.13
N TYR A 297 -14.84 3.80 14.08
CA TYR A 297 -15.31 2.81 15.07
C TYR A 297 -14.96 3.22 16.50
N LYS A 298 -13.77 3.78 16.70
CA LYS A 298 -13.35 4.31 18.02
C LYS A 298 -14.08 5.60 18.38
N ILE A 299 -14.31 6.51 17.41
CA ILE A 299 -15.12 7.72 17.63
C ILE A 299 -16.53 7.32 18.07
N PHE A 300 -17.18 6.37 17.40
CA PHE A 300 -18.51 5.87 17.77
C PHE A 300 -18.54 5.35 19.20
N GLN A 301 -17.54 4.57 19.61
CA GLN A 301 -17.44 4.10 20.99
C GLN A 301 -17.30 5.25 21.98
N ASP A 302 -16.45 6.21 21.68
CA ASP A 302 -16.18 7.36 22.53
C ASP A 302 -17.43 8.26 22.69
N GLU A 303 -18.21 8.43 21.61
CA GLU A 303 -19.46 9.21 21.62
C GLU A 303 -20.58 8.53 22.40
N ILE A 304 -20.72 7.20 22.27
CA ILE A 304 -21.67 6.42 23.08
C ILE A 304 -21.31 6.52 24.55
N GLY A 305 -20.03 6.61 24.86
CA GLY A 305 -19.52 6.69 26.23
C GLY A 305 -19.38 8.08 26.80
N GLU A 306 -19.70 9.14 26.03
CA GLU A 306 -19.51 10.54 26.41
C GLU A 306 -18.09 10.84 26.92
N VAL A 307 -17.06 10.29 26.24
CA VAL A 307 -15.65 10.39 26.67
C VAL A 307 -15.20 11.85 26.80
N TYR A 308 -15.79 12.77 26.01
CA TYR A 308 -15.54 14.21 26.06
C TYR A 308 -15.90 14.86 27.43
N GLN A 309 -16.70 14.17 28.26
CA GLN A 309 -17.07 14.61 29.62
C GLN A 309 -16.33 13.84 30.72
N LYS A 310 -15.57 12.79 30.37
CA LYS A 310 -14.97 11.88 31.33
C LYS A 310 -13.46 12.02 31.42
N VAL A 311 -12.96 11.90 32.63
CA VAL A 311 -11.51 11.81 32.88
C VAL A 311 -11.16 10.34 33.11
N ASN A 312 -10.35 9.74 32.22
CA ASN A 312 -9.82 8.39 32.35
C ASN A 312 -10.88 7.28 32.54
N PRO A 313 -11.74 7.01 31.54
CA PRO A 313 -12.73 5.94 31.66
C PRO A 313 -12.06 4.58 31.87
N SER A 314 -12.71 3.75 32.71
CA SER A 314 -12.24 2.42 33.06
C SER A 314 -12.24 1.46 31.87
N ARG A 315 -11.51 0.36 31.99
CA ARG A 315 -11.52 -0.71 30.97
C ARG A 315 -12.90 -1.36 30.82
N GLU A 316 -13.66 -1.42 31.90
CA GLU A 316 -15.01 -2.00 31.92
C GLU A 316 -16.01 -1.10 31.21
N GLU A 317 -15.98 0.20 31.43
CA GLU A 317 -16.80 1.17 30.70
C GLU A 317 -16.53 1.08 29.20
N ARG A 318 -15.26 1.10 28.78
CA ARG A 318 -14.89 0.98 27.37
C ARG A 318 -15.38 -0.32 26.74
N ARG A 319 -15.38 -1.43 27.48
CA ARG A 319 -15.95 -2.72 27.03
C ARG A 319 -17.46 -2.65 26.89
N ALA A 320 -18.14 -1.98 27.82
CA ALA A 320 -19.60 -1.81 27.77
C ALA A 320 -20.01 -0.98 26.55
N TRP A 321 -19.32 0.12 26.25
CA TRP A 321 -19.59 0.96 25.07
C TRP A 321 -19.35 0.19 23.77
N ARG A 322 -18.25 -0.54 23.70
CA ARG A 322 -17.98 -1.42 22.57
C ARG A 322 -19.07 -2.46 22.37
N ALA A 323 -19.53 -3.10 23.45
CA ALA A 323 -20.59 -4.08 23.39
C ALA A 323 -21.94 -3.47 22.93
N ALA A 324 -22.24 -2.23 23.36
CA ALA A 324 -23.41 -1.49 22.91
C ALA A 324 -23.34 -1.18 21.40
N LEU A 325 -22.20 -0.68 20.92
CA LEU A 325 -21.95 -0.43 19.50
C LEU A 325 -22.10 -1.72 18.67
N ASP A 326 -21.41 -2.79 19.07
CA ASP A 326 -21.44 -4.08 18.37
C ASP A 326 -22.86 -4.66 18.32
N LYS A 327 -23.64 -4.53 19.41
CA LYS A 327 -25.04 -4.95 19.47
C LYS A 327 -25.89 -4.19 18.47
N GLN A 328 -25.72 -2.87 18.39
CA GLN A 328 -26.47 -1.99 17.49
C GLN A 328 -26.17 -2.31 16.02
N LEU A 329 -24.89 -2.39 15.66
CA LEU A 329 -24.46 -2.71 14.29
C LEU A 329 -24.85 -4.14 13.88
N ARG A 330 -24.88 -5.10 14.81
CA ARG A 330 -25.29 -6.48 14.54
C ARG A 330 -26.78 -6.58 14.26
N LYS A 331 -27.60 -5.86 15.03
CA LYS A 331 -29.07 -5.92 14.94
C LYS A 331 -29.57 -5.59 13.54
N SER A 332 -29.09 -4.51 12.94
CA SER A 332 -29.58 -3.99 11.69
C SER A 332 -28.70 -4.36 10.49
N MET A 333 -27.40 -4.18 10.60
CA MET A 333 -26.45 -4.42 9.50
C MET A 333 -25.88 -5.86 9.49
N LYS A 334 -26.19 -6.71 10.47
CA LYS A 334 -25.61 -8.04 10.62
C LYS A 334 -24.07 -8.02 10.67
N LEU A 335 -23.48 -6.92 11.13
CA LEU A 335 -22.04 -6.82 11.35
C LEU A 335 -21.67 -7.55 12.66
N LYS A 336 -20.76 -8.51 12.57
CA LYS A 336 -20.23 -9.22 13.74
C LYS A 336 -19.29 -8.29 14.53
N PRO A 337 -19.08 -8.54 15.85
CA PRO A 337 -18.09 -7.82 16.63
C PRO A 337 -16.72 -7.82 15.93
N VAL A 338 -16.06 -6.66 15.91
CA VAL A 338 -14.76 -6.52 15.23
C VAL A 338 -13.65 -7.05 16.10
N MET A 339 -13.00 -8.13 15.67
CA MET A 339 -11.70 -8.55 16.21
C MET A 339 -10.56 -7.76 15.54
N ARG A 340 -10.58 -7.72 14.19
CA ARG A 340 -9.66 -6.95 13.37
C ARG A 340 -10.44 -6.34 12.21
N MET A 341 -10.29 -5.01 12.01
CA MET A 341 -10.90 -4.32 10.88
C MET A 341 -10.34 -4.87 9.56
N ASN A 342 -11.19 -5.13 8.58
CA ASN A 342 -10.83 -5.52 7.23
C ASN A 342 -11.62 -4.70 6.22
N GLY A 343 -11.21 -4.71 4.95
CA GLY A 343 -11.81 -3.88 3.92
C GLY A 343 -13.32 -4.06 3.76
N ASN A 344 -13.84 -5.29 3.84
CA ASN A 344 -15.30 -5.53 3.71
C ASN A 344 -16.08 -4.95 4.89
N TYR A 345 -15.54 -5.09 6.09
CA TYR A 345 -16.15 -4.49 7.29
C TYR A 345 -16.08 -2.96 7.22
N ALA A 346 -14.93 -2.42 6.85
CA ALA A 346 -14.71 -0.99 6.69
C ALA A 346 -15.73 -0.36 5.72
N ARG A 347 -15.91 -0.95 4.53
CA ARG A 347 -16.87 -0.46 3.53
C ARG A 347 -18.31 -0.40 4.04
N ARG A 348 -18.71 -1.38 4.85
CA ARG A 348 -20.06 -1.43 5.42
C ARG A 348 -20.23 -0.48 6.61
N LEU A 349 -19.20 -0.35 7.46
CA LEU A 349 -19.21 0.57 8.60
C LEU A 349 -19.23 2.03 8.13
N MET A 350 -18.50 2.34 7.06
CA MET A 350 -18.40 3.70 6.52
C MET A 350 -19.59 4.03 5.60
N SER A 351 -20.78 4.15 6.18
CA SER A 351 -22.05 4.42 5.51
C SER A 351 -22.97 5.29 6.36
N LEU A 352 -23.92 5.96 5.71
CA LEU A 352 -24.95 6.74 6.41
C LEU A 352 -25.83 5.85 7.29
N GLU A 353 -26.12 4.61 6.83
CA GLU A 353 -26.88 3.65 7.63
C GLU A 353 -26.19 3.37 8.97
N ALA A 354 -24.89 3.12 8.95
CA ALA A 354 -24.13 2.85 10.17
C ALA A 354 -24.13 4.04 11.13
N VAL A 355 -23.95 5.27 10.64
CA VAL A 355 -23.93 6.45 11.51
C VAL A 355 -25.30 6.74 12.11
N GLU A 356 -26.41 6.54 11.37
CA GLU A 356 -27.75 6.71 11.94
C GLU A 356 -28.04 5.69 13.05
N LEU A 357 -27.64 4.43 12.86
CA LEU A 357 -27.76 3.41 13.91
C LEU A 357 -26.97 3.77 15.16
N VAL A 358 -25.79 4.35 15.01
CA VAL A 358 -24.99 4.84 16.14
C VAL A 358 -25.67 6.04 16.81
N CYS A 359 -26.23 6.96 16.02
CA CYS A 359 -26.96 8.11 16.52
C CYS A 359 -28.17 7.75 17.38
N GLU A 360 -28.81 6.57 17.17
CA GLU A 360 -29.90 6.10 18.04
C GLU A 360 -29.47 5.95 19.51
N ILE A 361 -28.18 5.67 19.78
CA ILE A 361 -27.64 5.40 21.12
C ILE A 361 -26.65 6.45 21.61
N VAL A 362 -26.33 7.47 20.82
CA VAL A 362 -25.52 8.64 21.24
C VAL A 362 -26.42 9.60 22.01
N PRO A 363 -26.03 10.08 23.20
CA PRO A 363 -26.94 10.77 24.11
C PRO A 363 -27.48 12.12 23.58
N THR A 364 -26.62 12.97 23.02
CA THR A 364 -26.98 14.38 22.68
C THR A 364 -27.14 14.60 21.18
N GLU A 365 -28.08 15.46 20.79
CA GLU A 365 -28.32 15.78 19.38
C GLU A 365 -27.13 16.52 18.73
N GLU A 366 -26.47 17.39 19.46
CA GLU A 366 -25.27 18.07 18.98
C GLU A 366 -24.18 17.08 18.52
N ARG A 367 -23.98 16.02 19.31
CA ARG A 367 -22.99 14.97 19.02
C ARG A 367 -23.41 14.09 17.83
N ARG A 368 -24.70 13.82 17.70
CA ARG A 368 -25.29 13.11 16.56
C ARG A 368 -25.08 13.87 15.27
N GLU A 369 -25.35 15.19 15.27
CA GLU A 369 -25.11 16.02 14.08
C GLU A 369 -23.63 16.10 13.72
N ALA A 370 -22.74 16.22 14.67
CA ALA A 370 -21.29 16.18 14.42
C ALA A 370 -20.84 14.86 13.78
N LEU A 371 -21.38 13.73 14.23
CA LEU A 371 -21.10 12.41 13.63
C LEU A 371 -21.66 12.30 12.20
N ARG A 372 -22.88 12.77 11.96
CA ARG A 372 -23.49 12.78 10.62
C ARG A 372 -22.68 13.63 9.66
N GLU A 373 -22.27 14.83 10.08
CA GLU A 373 -21.46 15.71 9.27
C GLU A 373 -20.12 15.11 8.95
N LEU A 374 -19.42 14.53 9.95
CA LEU A 374 -18.15 13.86 9.74
C LEU A 374 -18.24 12.72 8.75
N MET A 375 -19.29 11.89 8.82
CA MET A 375 -19.53 10.80 7.88
C MET A 375 -19.86 11.32 6.47
N ARG A 376 -20.69 12.36 6.34
CA ARG A 376 -21.02 12.96 5.03
C ARG A 376 -19.76 13.48 4.34
N LEU A 377 -18.89 14.20 5.06
CA LEU A 377 -17.62 14.70 4.52
C LEU A 377 -16.72 13.57 4.06
N TYR A 378 -16.59 12.53 4.86
CA TYR A 378 -15.83 11.34 4.47
C TYR A 378 -16.37 10.71 3.18
N LEU A 379 -17.68 10.51 3.08
CA LEU A 379 -18.31 9.91 1.92
C LEU A 379 -18.21 10.78 0.64
N GLN A 380 -18.06 12.10 0.79
CA GLN A 380 -17.79 13.02 -0.32
C GLN A 380 -16.31 12.99 -0.74
N MET A 381 -15.39 12.77 0.20
CA MET A 381 -13.94 12.71 -0.07
C MET A 381 -13.54 11.34 -0.66
N LYS A 382 -14.10 10.26 -0.14
CA LYS A 382 -13.72 8.89 -0.48
C LYS A 382 -13.69 8.59 -2.00
N PRO A 383 -14.69 8.97 -2.81
CA PRO A 383 -14.68 8.68 -4.25
C PRO A 383 -13.44 9.24 -4.97
N VAL A 384 -12.92 10.38 -4.52
CA VAL A 384 -11.78 11.06 -5.16
C VAL A 384 -10.50 10.22 -5.03
N TRP A 385 -10.16 9.77 -3.82
CA TRP A 385 -8.95 8.97 -3.62
C TRP A 385 -9.15 7.47 -3.88
N ARG A 386 -10.40 7.02 -4.07
CA ARG A 386 -10.71 5.65 -4.51
C ARG A 386 -10.81 5.51 -6.04
N ALA A 387 -10.89 6.62 -6.78
CA ALA A 387 -10.99 6.61 -8.23
C ALA A 387 -9.75 5.98 -8.88
N THR A 388 -9.97 5.13 -9.87
CA THR A 388 -8.91 4.52 -10.70
C THR A 388 -8.65 5.32 -11.98
N CYS A 389 -9.56 6.22 -12.36
CA CYS A 389 -9.40 7.13 -13.49
C CYS A 389 -8.61 8.39 -13.08
N PRO A 390 -7.93 9.06 -14.02
CA PRO A 390 -7.19 10.28 -13.73
C PRO A 390 -8.11 11.41 -13.26
N ALA A 391 -7.89 11.90 -12.04
CA ALA A 391 -8.68 12.99 -11.45
C ALA A 391 -8.36 14.36 -12.06
N LYS A 392 -7.27 14.49 -12.84
CA LYS A 392 -6.92 15.70 -13.60
C LYS A 392 -8.03 16.15 -14.59
N GLU A 393 -8.87 15.20 -15.00
CA GLU A 393 -10.03 15.48 -15.87
C GLU A 393 -11.19 16.14 -15.13
N CYS A 394 -11.14 16.20 -13.79
CA CYS A 394 -12.19 16.74 -12.95
C CYS A 394 -11.65 17.72 -11.90
N PRO A 395 -11.13 18.90 -12.30
CA PRO A 395 -10.49 19.85 -11.36
C PRO A 395 -11.45 20.34 -10.26
N ASP A 396 -12.74 20.45 -10.52
CA ASP A 396 -13.74 20.80 -9.52
C ASP A 396 -13.81 19.78 -8.37
N GLN A 397 -13.51 18.53 -8.62
CA GLN A 397 -13.48 17.50 -7.57
C GLN A 397 -12.34 17.70 -6.60
N LEU A 398 -11.16 18.14 -7.08
CA LEU A 398 -10.03 18.44 -6.22
C LEU A 398 -10.28 19.68 -5.35
N CYS A 399 -10.90 20.73 -5.89
CA CYS A 399 -11.31 21.89 -5.12
C CYS A 399 -12.31 21.52 -4.03
N ARG A 400 -13.33 20.72 -4.37
CA ARG A 400 -14.31 20.21 -3.39
C ARG A 400 -13.67 19.31 -2.35
N TYR A 401 -12.71 18.50 -2.75
CA TYR A 401 -11.95 17.66 -1.83
C TYR A 401 -11.20 18.51 -0.80
N SER A 402 -10.47 19.52 -1.25
CA SER A 402 -9.72 20.42 -0.35
C SER A 402 -10.64 21.16 0.63
N PHE A 403 -11.80 21.62 0.16
CA PHE A 403 -12.82 22.22 1.03
C PHE A 403 -13.35 21.22 2.08
N ASN A 404 -13.69 19.99 1.65
CA ASN A 404 -14.18 18.95 2.55
C ASN A 404 -13.10 18.50 3.55
N SER A 405 -11.84 18.40 3.11
CA SER A 405 -10.70 18.11 4.01
C SER A 405 -10.56 19.17 5.11
N GLN A 406 -10.64 20.45 4.73
CA GLN A 406 -10.57 21.55 5.68
C GLN A 406 -11.71 21.45 6.70
N ARG A 407 -12.95 21.25 6.24
CA ARG A 407 -14.11 21.13 7.11
C ARG A 407 -14.04 19.89 8.01
N PHE A 408 -13.54 18.79 7.49
CA PHE A 408 -13.31 17.56 8.26
C PHE A 408 -12.28 17.81 9.39
N ALA A 409 -11.16 18.46 9.07
CA ALA A 409 -10.13 18.83 10.05
C ALA A 409 -10.66 19.78 11.13
N GLU A 410 -11.51 20.75 10.77
CA GLU A 410 -12.20 21.64 11.71
C GLU A 410 -13.09 20.86 12.70
N LEU A 411 -13.83 19.86 12.23
CA LEU A 411 -14.62 19.00 13.11
C LEU A 411 -13.74 18.17 14.05
N LEU A 412 -12.63 17.62 13.55
CA LEU A 412 -11.70 16.88 14.40
C LEU A 412 -11.07 17.76 15.49
N SER A 413 -10.71 19.01 15.16
CA SER A 413 -10.07 19.93 16.08
C SER A 413 -11.03 20.64 17.04
N SER A 414 -12.32 20.69 16.70
CA SER A 414 -13.38 21.28 17.55
C SER A 414 -14.19 20.20 18.29
N SER A 415 -15.14 19.58 17.60
CA SER A 415 -16.07 18.61 18.18
C SER A 415 -15.38 17.36 18.70
N PHE A 416 -14.31 16.89 18.06
CA PHE A 416 -13.58 15.68 18.45
C PHE A 416 -12.19 15.96 19.04
N LYS A 417 -11.96 17.20 19.54
CA LYS A 417 -10.70 17.63 20.12
C LYS A 417 -10.22 16.71 21.25
N TYR A 418 -11.13 16.17 22.07
CA TYR A 418 -10.80 15.26 23.16
C TYR A 418 -9.98 14.05 22.71
N ARG A 419 -10.15 13.64 21.43
CA ARG A 419 -9.45 12.51 20.81
C ARG A 419 -8.23 12.95 20.01
N TYR A 420 -8.32 14.03 19.26
CA TYR A 420 -7.32 14.42 18.27
C TYR A 420 -6.34 15.50 18.73
N ASN A 421 -6.40 15.91 19.99
CA ASN A 421 -5.39 16.82 20.55
C ASN A 421 -4.01 16.15 20.54
N LYS A 422 -3.14 16.56 19.60
CA LYS A 422 -1.79 16.02 19.37
C LYS A 422 -1.72 14.50 19.06
N LYS A 423 -2.82 13.92 18.55
CA LYS A 423 -2.95 12.46 18.36
C LYS A 423 -3.54 12.03 17.02
N ILE A 424 -3.36 12.82 15.97
CA ILE A 424 -3.82 12.42 14.64
C ILE A 424 -3.13 11.11 14.20
N THR A 425 -3.84 10.26 13.46
CA THR A 425 -3.27 9.04 12.88
C THR A 425 -2.67 9.30 11.50
N ASN A 426 -1.71 8.48 11.08
CA ASN A 426 -1.05 8.62 9.79
C ASN A 426 -2.03 8.62 8.60
N TYR A 427 -3.04 7.73 8.60
CA TYR A 427 -4.02 7.66 7.51
C TYR A 427 -4.93 8.89 7.45
N LEU A 428 -5.39 9.41 8.60
CA LEU A 428 -6.13 10.66 8.64
C LEU A 428 -5.27 11.82 8.16
N HIS A 429 -4.02 11.92 8.64
CA HIS A 429 -3.09 12.95 8.20
C HIS A 429 -2.86 12.90 6.69
N LYS A 430 -2.51 11.72 6.14
CA LYS A 430 -2.29 11.58 4.70
C LYS A 430 -3.53 11.94 3.88
N THR A 431 -4.71 11.49 4.32
CA THR A 431 -5.96 11.77 3.61
C THR A 431 -6.29 13.26 3.62
N LEU A 432 -6.09 13.95 4.73
CA LEU A 432 -6.43 15.36 4.84
C LEU A 432 -5.38 16.27 4.17
N ALA A 433 -4.10 15.93 4.27
CA ALA A 433 -3.01 16.80 3.86
C ALA A 433 -2.44 16.53 2.47
N HIS A 434 -2.37 15.26 2.04
CA HIS A 434 -1.55 14.90 0.87
C HIS A 434 -2.33 14.44 -0.36
N VAL A 435 -3.60 14.06 -0.25
CA VAL A 435 -4.37 13.53 -1.39
C VAL A 435 -4.38 14.45 -2.62
N PRO A 436 -4.61 15.77 -2.51
CA PRO A 436 -4.58 16.65 -3.69
C PRO A 436 -3.23 16.62 -4.40
N GLU A 437 -2.13 16.72 -3.66
CA GLU A 437 -0.78 16.74 -4.23
C GLU A 437 -0.40 15.38 -4.86
N ILE A 438 -0.77 14.26 -4.24
CA ILE A 438 -0.57 12.92 -4.82
C ILE A 438 -1.32 12.81 -6.16
N ILE A 439 -2.58 13.25 -6.21
CA ILE A 439 -3.38 13.19 -7.44
C ILE A 439 -2.80 14.09 -8.53
N GLU A 440 -2.30 15.27 -8.19
CA GLU A 440 -1.62 16.15 -9.15
C GLU A 440 -0.37 15.49 -9.74
N ARG A 441 0.39 14.75 -8.93
CA ARG A 441 1.62 14.05 -9.37
C ARG A 441 1.30 12.77 -10.13
N GLU A 442 0.39 11.95 -9.62
CA GLU A 442 0.18 10.56 -10.06
C GLU A 442 -1.09 10.36 -10.90
N GLY A 443 -1.94 11.38 -11.01
CA GLY A 443 -3.20 11.32 -11.73
C GLY A 443 -4.33 10.67 -10.94
N SER A 444 -4.10 9.57 -10.24
CA SER A 444 -5.07 8.88 -9.36
C SER A 444 -4.37 8.25 -8.17
N ILE A 445 -5.12 7.89 -7.14
CA ILE A 445 -4.64 7.10 -6.01
C ILE A 445 -5.18 5.67 -6.11
N GLY A 446 -6.45 5.51 -6.43
CA GLY A 446 -7.11 4.22 -6.44
C GLY A 446 -6.51 3.20 -7.42
N ALA A 447 -5.95 3.65 -8.56
CA ALA A 447 -5.27 2.77 -9.52
C ALA A 447 -4.02 2.11 -8.94
N TRP A 448 -3.39 2.76 -7.96
CA TRP A 448 -2.15 2.31 -7.33
C TRP A 448 -2.35 1.53 -6.04
N ALA A 449 -3.59 1.21 -5.66
CA ALA A 449 -3.91 0.49 -4.42
C ALA A 449 -3.38 -0.95 -4.40
N SER A 450 -3.14 -1.46 -3.18
CA SER A 450 -2.62 -2.83 -2.94
C SER A 450 -3.66 -3.94 -3.09
N GLU A 451 -4.92 -3.63 -3.38
CA GLU A 451 -6.05 -4.58 -3.37
C GLU A 451 -5.81 -5.84 -4.22
N GLY A 452 -5.16 -5.70 -5.39
CA GLY A 452 -4.82 -6.83 -6.26
C GLY A 452 -3.86 -7.81 -5.57
N ASN A 453 -2.85 -7.28 -4.90
CA ASN A 453 -1.89 -8.08 -4.15
C ASN A 453 -2.54 -8.78 -2.94
N GLU A 454 -3.34 -8.04 -2.17
CA GLU A 454 -4.11 -8.58 -1.03
C GLU A 454 -5.08 -9.69 -1.44
N SER A 455 -5.77 -9.53 -2.57
CA SER A 455 -6.69 -10.53 -3.10
C SER A 455 -5.94 -11.77 -3.57
N ALA A 456 -4.83 -11.61 -4.27
CA ALA A 456 -3.96 -12.69 -4.69
C ALA A 456 -3.35 -13.43 -3.48
N ASN A 457 -2.92 -12.72 -2.43
CA ASN A 457 -2.44 -13.34 -1.18
C ASN A 457 -3.49 -14.27 -0.55
N LYS A 458 -4.79 -13.93 -0.63
CA LYS A 458 -5.87 -14.80 -0.16
C LYS A 458 -6.01 -16.08 -0.99
N LEU A 459 -5.76 -16.02 -2.29
CA LEU A 459 -5.74 -17.20 -3.15
C LEU A 459 -4.54 -18.10 -2.79
N PHE A 460 -3.34 -17.53 -2.67
CA PHE A 460 -2.14 -18.29 -2.31
C PHE A 460 -2.24 -19.01 -0.96
N ARG A 461 -2.96 -18.42 0.02
CA ARG A 461 -3.22 -19.09 1.32
C ARG A 461 -4.18 -20.28 1.25
N ARG A 462 -4.87 -20.49 0.13
CA ARG A 462 -5.83 -21.59 -0.05
C ARG A 462 -5.19 -22.85 -0.68
N PHE A 463 -4.03 -22.68 -1.26
CA PHE A 463 -3.23 -23.76 -1.86
C PHE A 463 -2.06 -24.13 -0.94
#